data_ada8ad377a188483af3d5b558898aee5
#
_entry.id   ada8ad377a188483af3d5b558898aee5
#
_cell.length_a   1.000
_cell.length_b   1.000
_cell.length_c   1.000
_cell.angle_alpha   90.00
_cell.angle_beta   90.00
_cell.angle_gamma   90.00
#
_symmetry.space_group_name_H-M   'P 1'
#
loop_
_entity.id
_entity.type
_entity.pdbx_description
1 polymer ?
#
loop_
_entity_poly.entity_id
_entity_poly.type
_entity_poly.pdbx_seq_one_letter_code
_entity_poly.pdbx_strand_id
1 'polypeptide(L)'
;IRYYFNDSYEVDDAMGNSDWTEDFFRQFKTRRGYDLKRYMPELLGLSSDKDRSDRVVFDYRQTIGELLIETYSMRWQHWAAAQGKGIRNQAHGSPANILDVYAVSDVPETEGRSIIGMKTASSAAHVTDKQLTSSESATWLNDHFRSTLGDVKTSVDTYLLSGVNHIFYHGTCLSPNDAPWPGWLFYAAVHFQPTNSFWADFGAFNKYVARCQSFLQAGRPDNDVLLFFDATDLQSERGREPMLFHMNQNTPAQSSIGASATALYDRGYTWDYITDKMLQDNVRVSGGRILTKGGNSYQTIVVPKCDKMLLETFERLVALAKAGATVIVED
;
A
#
# COMPACT_ATOMS: atom_id res chain seq x y z
N ILE A 1 -7.61 17.15 -16.92
CA ILE A 1 -6.85 16.14 -16.16
C ILE A 1 -6.44 16.77 -14.84
N ARG A 2 -6.75 16.11 -13.71
CA ARG A 2 -6.34 16.52 -12.36
C ARG A 2 -5.16 15.69 -11.86
N TYR A 3 -5.16 14.40 -12.19
CA TYR A 3 -4.14 13.45 -11.77
C TYR A 3 -3.68 12.63 -12.96
N TYR A 4 -2.39 12.30 -12.99
CA TYR A 4 -1.84 11.25 -13.84
C TYR A 4 -1.97 9.93 -13.08
N PHE A 5 -2.38 8.88 -13.77
CA PHE A 5 -2.58 7.56 -13.19
C PHE A 5 -1.46 6.62 -13.61
N ASN A 6 -1.00 5.82 -12.67
CA ASN A 6 -0.19 4.64 -12.88
C ASN A 6 -0.88 3.45 -12.22
N ASP A 7 -1.03 2.40 -13.00
CA ASP A 7 -1.51 1.10 -12.55
C ASP A 7 -0.47 0.39 -11.67
N SER A 8 -0.71 -0.86 -11.32
CA SER A 8 0.21 -1.68 -10.52
C SER A 8 1.60 -1.80 -11.15
N TYR A 9 2.59 -2.10 -10.32
CA TYR A 9 3.99 -2.15 -10.76
C TYR A 9 4.38 -3.46 -11.46
N GLU A 10 3.73 -4.51 -11.33
CA GLU A 10 3.70 -5.85 -11.97
C GLU A 10 4.95 -6.31 -12.77
N VAL A 11 6.16 -5.98 -12.31
CA VAL A 11 7.39 -6.45 -12.98
C VAL A 11 7.76 -7.89 -12.64
N ASP A 12 7.09 -8.49 -11.67
CA ASP A 12 7.22 -9.88 -11.26
C ASP A 12 6.74 -10.86 -12.35
N ASP A 13 5.94 -10.41 -13.30
CA ASP A 13 5.51 -11.19 -14.47
C ASP A 13 6.61 -11.35 -15.54
N ALA A 14 7.68 -10.59 -15.46
CA ALA A 14 8.72 -10.60 -16.47
C ALA A 14 9.75 -11.71 -16.22
N MET A 15 9.86 -12.65 -17.16
CA MET A 15 10.79 -13.79 -17.04
C MET A 15 12.25 -13.37 -16.98
N GLY A 16 13.00 -13.97 -16.06
CA GLY A 16 14.46 -13.82 -15.95
C GLY A 16 14.92 -12.49 -15.37
N ASN A 17 14.03 -11.74 -14.74
CA ASN A 17 14.34 -10.42 -14.23
C ASN A 17 14.85 -10.46 -12.79
N SER A 18 15.65 -9.47 -12.48
CA SER A 18 16.01 -9.05 -11.13
C SER A 18 15.85 -7.54 -11.05
N ASP A 19 15.55 -7.04 -9.86
CA ASP A 19 15.54 -5.61 -9.59
C ASP A 19 16.98 -5.10 -9.57
N TRP A 20 17.47 -4.66 -10.72
CA TRP A 20 18.88 -4.34 -10.92
C TRP A 20 19.09 -3.15 -11.87
N THR A 21 20.14 -2.38 -11.60
CA THR A 21 20.63 -1.34 -12.51
C THR A 21 22.17 -1.40 -12.57
N GLU A 22 22.77 -0.92 -13.66
CA GLU A 22 24.24 -0.92 -13.82
C GLU A 22 24.97 -0.20 -12.68
N ASP A 23 24.36 0.82 -12.10
CA ASP A 23 24.91 1.63 -11.02
C ASP A 23 24.64 1.05 -9.62
N PHE A 24 23.99 -0.10 -9.51
CA PHE A 24 23.48 -0.63 -8.25
C PHE A 24 24.56 -0.79 -7.17
N PHE A 25 25.71 -1.36 -7.49
CA PHE A 25 26.79 -1.54 -6.50
C PHE A 25 27.28 -0.22 -5.91
N ARG A 26 27.36 0.84 -6.71
CA ARG A 26 27.73 2.16 -6.24
C ARG A 26 26.64 2.74 -5.33
N GLN A 27 25.39 2.66 -5.75
CA GLN A 27 24.23 3.11 -4.96
C GLN A 27 24.16 2.38 -3.62
N PHE A 28 24.28 1.06 -3.64
CA PHE A 28 24.29 0.24 -2.43
C PHE A 28 25.41 0.70 -1.47
N LYS A 29 26.65 0.79 -1.97
CA LYS A 29 27.79 1.21 -1.14
C LYS A 29 27.59 2.60 -0.53
N THR A 30 27.03 3.52 -1.29
CA THR A 30 26.76 4.89 -0.82
C THR A 30 25.72 4.90 0.31
N ARG A 31 24.68 4.07 0.21
CA ARG A 31 23.57 4.03 1.16
C ARG A 31 23.85 3.16 2.38
N ARG A 32 24.50 2.02 2.20
CA ARG A 32 24.73 1.01 3.25
C ARG A 32 26.14 1.10 3.88
N GLY A 33 27.08 1.81 3.30
CA GLY A 33 28.41 2.02 3.83
C GLY A 33 29.40 0.88 3.57
N TYR A 34 28.99 -0.21 2.89
CA TYR A 34 29.86 -1.34 2.59
C TYR A 34 29.69 -1.83 1.14
N ASP A 35 30.65 -2.67 0.68
CA ASP A 35 30.68 -3.17 -0.69
C ASP A 35 29.95 -4.52 -0.78
N LEU A 36 28.76 -4.53 -1.39
CA LEU A 36 27.93 -5.72 -1.57
C LEU A 36 28.65 -6.87 -2.25
N LYS A 37 29.63 -6.60 -3.15
CA LYS A 37 30.39 -7.66 -3.85
C LYS A 37 31.09 -8.61 -2.90
N ARG A 38 31.46 -8.15 -1.71
CA ARG A 38 32.08 -8.99 -0.67
C ARG A 38 31.10 -9.88 0.07
N TYR A 39 29.81 -9.62 -0.06
CA TYR A 39 28.71 -10.30 0.62
C TYR A 39 27.77 -11.04 -0.35
N MET A 40 28.27 -11.27 -1.58
CA MET A 40 27.50 -12.08 -2.55
C MET A 40 27.16 -13.49 -2.06
N PRO A 41 28.03 -14.20 -1.30
CA PRO A 41 27.64 -15.48 -0.72
C PRO A 41 26.43 -15.40 0.22
N GLU A 42 26.34 -14.36 1.05
CA GLU A 42 25.20 -14.09 1.92
C GLU A 42 23.93 -13.83 1.10
N LEU A 43 24.00 -12.91 0.14
CA LEU A 43 22.87 -12.57 -0.73
C LEU A 43 22.36 -13.78 -1.51
N LEU A 44 23.28 -14.60 -2.04
CA LEU A 44 22.94 -15.81 -2.82
C LEU A 44 22.64 -17.04 -1.95
N GLY A 45 22.78 -16.93 -0.61
CA GLY A 45 22.53 -17.99 0.37
C GLY A 45 23.51 -19.12 0.34
N LEU A 46 24.71 -18.82 0.03
CA LEU A 46 25.84 -19.72 0.10
C LEU A 46 26.58 -19.63 1.45
N SER A 47 26.20 -18.65 2.28
CA SER A 47 26.75 -18.48 3.64
C SER A 47 25.91 -19.27 4.65
N SER A 48 26.56 -19.86 5.65
CA SER A 48 25.92 -20.52 6.79
C SER A 48 25.52 -19.52 7.90
N ASP A 49 25.99 -18.29 7.85
CA ASP A 49 25.64 -17.23 8.79
C ASP A 49 24.27 -16.61 8.40
N LYS A 50 23.23 -17.14 9.04
CA LYS A 50 21.85 -16.72 8.73
C LYS A 50 21.61 -15.26 9.10
N ASP A 51 22.05 -14.80 10.27
CA ASP A 51 21.80 -13.41 10.72
C ASP A 51 22.45 -12.41 9.75
N ARG A 52 23.70 -12.65 9.37
CA ARG A 52 24.38 -11.81 8.38
C ARG A 52 23.73 -11.88 7.01
N SER A 53 23.28 -13.06 6.58
CA SER A 53 22.56 -13.21 5.32
C SER A 53 21.25 -12.42 5.30
N ASP A 54 20.45 -12.50 6.36
CA ASP A 54 19.20 -11.76 6.50
C ASP A 54 19.42 -10.25 6.44
N ARG A 55 20.47 -9.73 7.09
CA ARG A 55 20.84 -8.30 7.05
C ARG A 55 21.26 -7.85 5.65
N VAL A 56 22.05 -8.65 4.95
CA VAL A 56 22.49 -8.34 3.58
C VAL A 56 21.30 -8.36 2.62
N VAL A 57 20.39 -9.31 2.75
CA VAL A 57 19.16 -9.38 1.95
C VAL A 57 18.27 -8.16 2.23
N PHE A 58 18.07 -7.80 3.50
CA PHE A 58 17.36 -6.58 3.87
C PHE A 58 17.97 -5.34 3.23
N ASP A 59 19.27 -5.11 3.40
CA ASP A 59 19.98 -3.96 2.84
C ASP A 59 19.89 -3.90 1.31
N TYR A 60 19.94 -5.06 0.65
CA TYR A 60 19.76 -5.16 -0.79
C TYR A 60 18.37 -4.68 -1.21
N ARG A 61 17.32 -5.24 -0.62
CA ARG A 61 15.93 -4.90 -0.94
C ARG A 61 15.57 -3.48 -0.53
N GLN A 62 16.04 -3.04 0.61
CA GLN A 62 15.84 -1.66 1.05
C GLN A 62 16.50 -0.64 0.08
N THR A 63 17.67 -0.99 -0.47
CA THR A 63 18.34 -0.14 -1.48
C THR A 63 17.50 -0.05 -2.76
N ILE A 64 16.93 -1.14 -3.22
CA ILE A 64 16.04 -1.16 -4.39
C ILE A 64 14.80 -0.30 -4.13
N GLY A 65 14.15 -0.49 -2.98
CA GLY A 65 12.96 0.25 -2.60
C GLY A 65 13.20 1.76 -2.51
N GLU A 66 14.32 2.18 -1.92
CA GLU A 66 14.73 3.59 -1.86
C GLU A 66 14.97 4.17 -3.26
N LEU A 67 15.66 3.42 -4.12
CA LEU A 67 15.89 3.84 -5.51
C LEU A 67 14.58 3.99 -6.29
N LEU A 68 13.65 3.04 -6.15
CA LEU A 68 12.34 3.15 -6.78
C LEU A 68 11.60 4.41 -6.33
N ILE A 69 11.54 4.64 -5.02
CA ILE A 69 10.84 5.80 -4.47
C ILE A 69 11.47 7.10 -4.97
N GLU A 70 12.79 7.24 -4.88
CA GLU A 70 13.50 8.47 -5.22
C GLU A 70 13.53 8.75 -6.73
N THR A 71 13.85 7.72 -7.54
CA THR A 71 14.15 7.92 -8.97
C THR A 71 12.93 7.74 -9.87
N TYR A 72 11.89 7.08 -9.39
CA TYR A 72 10.63 6.90 -10.12
C TYR A 72 9.49 7.67 -9.45
N SER A 73 9.02 7.26 -8.27
CA SER A 73 7.79 7.77 -7.67
C SER A 73 7.86 9.28 -7.35
N MET A 74 8.91 9.72 -6.65
CA MET A 74 9.10 11.13 -6.31
C MET A 74 9.37 11.97 -7.56
N ARG A 75 10.16 11.44 -8.49
CA ARG A 75 10.45 12.16 -9.73
C ARG A 75 9.21 12.36 -10.59
N TRP A 76 8.35 11.34 -10.66
CA TRP A 76 7.07 11.43 -11.35
C TRP A 76 6.13 12.41 -10.64
N GLN A 77 6.03 12.36 -9.31
CA GLN A 77 5.25 13.30 -8.52
C GLN A 77 5.70 14.74 -8.73
N HIS A 78 7.00 15.02 -8.66
CA HIS A 78 7.56 16.35 -8.91
C HIS A 78 7.27 16.84 -10.34
N TRP A 79 7.40 15.96 -11.34
CA TRP A 79 7.07 16.29 -12.71
C TRP A 79 5.58 16.63 -12.87
N ALA A 80 4.69 15.87 -12.28
CA ALA A 80 3.26 16.13 -12.29
C ALA A 80 2.91 17.46 -11.60
N ALA A 81 3.51 17.71 -10.42
CA ALA A 81 3.34 18.95 -9.67
C ALA A 81 3.80 20.17 -10.47
N ALA A 82 4.89 20.08 -11.22
CA ALA A 82 5.37 21.14 -12.12
C ALA A 82 4.35 21.46 -13.26
N GLN A 83 3.45 20.52 -13.57
CA GLN A 83 2.33 20.72 -14.51
C GLN A 83 1.04 21.17 -13.79
N GLY A 84 1.10 21.45 -12.49
CA GLY A 84 -0.08 21.76 -11.68
C GLY A 84 -1.04 20.58 -11.52
N LYS A 85 -0.53 19.35 -11.53
CA LYS A 85 -1.27 18.09 -11.40
C LYS A 85 -0.72 17.25 -10.27
N GLY A 86 -1.51 16.31 -9.79
CA GLY A 86 -1.04 15.26 -8.89
C GLY A 86 -0.86 13.92 -9.59
N ILE A 87 -0.42 12.93 -8.81
CA ILE A 87 -0.34 11.54 -9.24
C ILE A 87 -1.31 10.67 -8.45
N ARG A 88 -1.94 9.72 -9.13
CA ARG A 88 -2.71 8.62 -8.58
C ARG A 88 -1.99 7.33 -8.91
N ASN A 89 -1.65 6.55 -7.88
CA ASN A 89 -0.73 5.42 -8.05
C ASN A 89 -1.20 4.20 -7.29
N GLN A 90 -1.25 3.06 -7.96
CA GLN A 90 -1.67 1.79 -7.39
C GLN A 90 -0.53 1.05 -6.67
N ALA A 91 0.69 1.34 -6.85
CA ALA A 91 1.90 0.93 -6.12
C ALA A 91 2.09 -0.57 -5.80
N HIS A 92 1.09 -1.43 -5.77
CA HIS A 92 1.27 -2.85 -5.46
C HIS A 92 2.11 -3.57 -6.53
N GLY A 93 2.78 -4.65 -6.14
CA GLY A 93 3.80 -5.29 -6.97
C GLY A 93 5.15 -4.56 -6.97
N SER A 94 5.32 -3.49 -6.19
CA SER A 94 6.57 -2.75 -6.12
C SER A 94 7.63 -3.50 -5.30
N PRO A 95 8.92 -3.44 -5.70
CA PRO A 95 10.04 -3.96 -4.91
C PRO A 95 10.42 -2.98 -3.78
N ALA A 96 9.43 -2.49 -3.03
CA ALA A 96 9.58 -1.51 -1.98
C ALA A 96 8.53 -1.72 -0.89
N ASN A 97 8.68 -1.02 0.25
CA ASN A 97 7.59 -0.90 1.20
C ASN A 97 6.43 -0.14 0.56
N ILE A 98 5.32 -0.82 0.35
CA ILE A 98 4.16 -0.30 -0.37
C ILE A 98 3.59 0.97 0.27
N LEU A 99 3.61 1.08 1.61
CA LEU A 99 3.12 2.26 2.30
C LEU A 99 4.00 3.48 2.03
N ASP A 100 5.32 3.30 1.93
CA ASP A 100 6.25 4.41 1.65
C ASP A 100 6.09 4.90 0.19
N VAL A 101 5.78 3.99 -0.74
CA VAL A 101 5.42 4.37 -2.13
C VAL A 101 4.10 5.14 -2.15
N TYR A 102 3.09 4.69 -1.41
CA TYR A 102 1.82 5.41 -1.26
C TYR A 102 2.00 6.77 -0.58
N ALA A 103 2.93 6.89 0.37
CA ALA A 103 3.22 8.16 1.05
C ALA A 103 3.70 9.26 0.09
N VAL A 104 4.31 8.90 -1.03
CA VAL A 104 4.73 9.84 -2.07
C VAL A 104 3.59 10.21 -3.02
N SER A 105 2.62 9.31 -3.22
CA SER A 105 1.51 9.51 -4.15
C SER A 105 0.52 10.56 -3.62
N ASP A 106 0.02 11.45 -4.48
CA ASP A 106 -1.01 12.44 -4.08
C ASP A 106 -2.35 11.76 -3.79
N VAL A 107 -2.67 10.71 -4.54
CA VAL A 107 -3.82 9.84 -4.31
C VAL A 107 -3.33 8.39 -4.33
N PRO A 108 -3.11 7.77 -3.15
CA PRO A 108 -2.89 6.34 -3.06
C PRO A 108 -4.10 5.57 -3.60
N GLU A 109 -3.87 4.57 -4.43
CA GLU A 109 -4.92 3.71 -4.96
C GLU A 109 -4.67 2.26 -4.60
N THR A 110 -5.72 1.55 -4.24
CA THR A 110 -5.68 0.12 -3.93
C THR A 110 -6.70 -0.65 -4.77
N GLU A 111 -6.48 -1.94 -4.88
CA GLU A 111 -7.46 -2.92 -5.33
C GLU A 111 -7.51 -4.10 -4.36
N GLY A 112 -8.34 -5.09 -4.63
CA GLY A 112 -8.38 -6.33 -3.86
C GLY A 112 -9.70 -6.58 -3.15
N ARG A 113 -9.71 -7.54 -2.22
CA ARG A 113 -10.92 -8.01 -1.52
C ARG A 113 -10.80 -8.00 0.00
N SER A 114 -9.60 -7.81 0.53
CA SER A 114 -9.34 -7.85 1.97
C SER A 114 -9.19 -6.44 2.53
N ILE A 115 -9.97 -6.10 3.54
CA ILE A 115 -9.83 -4.83 4.29
C ILE A 115 -8.39 -4.67 4.79
N ILE A 116 -7.77 -5.74 5.29
CA ILE A 116 -6.39 -5.73 5.81
C ILE A 116 -5.41 -5.23 4.73
N GLY A 117 -5.53 -5.75 3.51
CA GLY A 117 -4.68 -5.33 2.40
C GLY A 117 -5.00 -3.92 1.89
N MET A 118 -6.27 -3.64 1.65
CA MET A 118 -6.73 -2.35 1.12
C MET A 118 -6.39 -1.17 2.02
N LYS A 119 -6.31 -1.38 3.34
CA LYS A 119 -5.90 -0.35 4.31
C LYS A 119 -4.45 0.12 4.15
N THR A 120 -3.60 -0.53 3.39
CA THR A 120 -2.24 -0.03 3.11
C THR A 120 -2.27 1.35 2.43
N ALA A 121 -3.15 1.54 1.45
CA ALA A 121 -3.30 2.82 0.75
C ALA A 121 -3.95 3.89 1.63
N SER A 122 -5.07 3.56 2.31
CA SER A 122 -5.76 4.52 3.18
C SER A 122 -4.91 4.92 4.38
N SER A 123 -4.17 3.99 4.98
CA SER A 123 -3.27 4.28 6.10
C SER A 123 -2.16 5.25 5.69
N ALA A 124 -1.53 5.03 4.55
CA ALA A 124 -0.52 5.97 4.04
C ALA A 124 -1.12 7.36 3.81
N ALA A 125 -2.34 7.45 3.26
CA ALA A 125 -3.04 8.73 3.08
C ALA A 125 -3.33 9.41 4.42
N HIS A 126 -3.88 8.69 5.39
CA HIS A 126 -4.26 9.22 6.69
C HIS A 126 -3.04 9.72 7.50
N VAL A 127 -1.96 8.94 7.53
CA VAL A 127 -0.73 9.29 8.27
C VAL A 127 0.01 10.47 7.62
N THR A 128 -0.04 10.60 6.29
CA THR A 128 0.66 11.66 5.55
C THR A 128 -0.23 12.83 5.11
N ASP A 129 -1.45 12.93 5.69
CA ASP A 129 -2.39 14.06 5.48
C ASP A 129 -2.87 14.22 4.03
N LYS A 130 -3.24 13.12 3.40
CA LYS A 130 -3.88 13.15 2.09
C LYS A 130 -5.39 12.97 2.23
N GLN A 131 -6.15 13.76 1.48
CA GLN A 131 -7.60 13.75 1.54
C GLN A 131 -8.22 12.54 0.83
N LEU A 132 -7.60 12.08 -0.26
CA LEU A 132 -8.18 11.07 -1.12
C LEU A 132 -7.40 9.76 -1.04
N THR A 133 -8.14 8.67 -0.94
CA THR A 133 -7.69 7.31 -1.22
C THR A 133 -8.63 6.72 -2.25
N SER A 134 -8.11 6.26 -3.37
CA SER A 134 -8.91 5.68 -4.44
C SER A 134 -8.81 4.16 -4.49
N SER A 135 -9.71 3.58 -5.25
CA SER A 135 -9.68 2.14 -5.55
C SER A 135 -9.99 1.85 -7.00
N GLU A 136 -9.33 0.86 -7.54
CA GLU A 136 -9.80 0.08 -8.67
C GLU A 136 -10.80 -0.95 -8.15
N SER A 137 -12.07 -0.76 -8.48
CA SER A 137 -13.17 -1.48 -7.81
C SER A 137 -13.85 -2.46 -8.72
N ALA A 138 -14.17 -3.62 -8.15
CA ALA A 138 -14.86 -4.74 -8.79
C ALA A 138 -14.02 -5.54 -9.81
N THR A 139 -12.72 -5.32 -9.88
CA THR A 139 -11.76 -6.19 -10.59
C THR A 139 -11.86 -7.61 -10.03
N TRP A 140 -11.89 -8.61 -10.90
CA TRP A 140 -12.05 -10.03 -10.52
C TRP A 140 -13.29 -10.36 -9.70
N LEU A 141 -14.30 -9.47 -9.63
CA LEU A 141 -15.51 -9.76 -8.86
C LEU A 141 -16.27 -10.95 -9.46
N ASN A 142 -16.68 -10.84 -10.71
CA ASN A 142 -17.15 -11.93 -11.58
C ASN A 142 -16.98 -11.47 -13.03
N ASP A 143 -16.42 -12.30 -13.90
CA ASP A 143 -16.22 -11.93 -15.29
C ASP A 143 -17.51 -11.82 -16.09
N HIS A 144 -17.51 -10.85 -16.98
CA HIS A 144 -18.40 -10.76 -18.13
C HIS A 144 -19.90 -10.86 -17.82
N PHE A 145 -20.49 -9.77 -17.33
CA PHE A 145 -21.94 -9.64 -17.12
C PHE A 145 -22.57 -10.61 -16.09
N ARG A 146 -21.75 -11.25 -15.25
CA ARG A 146 -22.25 -12.19 -14.21
C ARG A 146 -22.46 -11.56 -12.85
N SER A 147 -22.04 -10.31 -12.65
CA SER A 147 -22.24 -9.59 -11.39
C SER A 147 -23.58 -8.86 -11.39
N THR A 148 -24.22 -8.85 -10.24
CA THR A 148 -25.36 -7.97 -9.93
C THR A 148 -24.88 -6.68 -9.32
N LEU A 149 -25.73 -5.64 -9.27
CA LEU A 149 -25.43 -4.41 -8.50
C LEU A 149 -25.32 -4.70 -7.00
N GLY A 150 -25.95 -5.76 -6.47
CA GLY A 150 -25.77 -6.22 -5.10
C GLY A 150 -24.34 -6.68 -4.83
N ASP A 151 -23.76 -7.47 -5.74
CA ASP A 151 -22.37 -7.92 -5.64
C ASP A 151 -21.39 -6.74 -5.70
N VAL A 152 -21.62 -5.82 -6.65
CA VAL A 152 -20.82 -4.59 -6.78
C VAL A 152 -20.92 -3.74 -5.51
N LYS A 153 -22.12 -3.60 -4.93
CA LYS A 153 -22.35 -2.87 -3.69
C LYS A 153 -21.54 -3.46 -2.54
N THR A 154 -21.60 -4.78 -2.36
CA THR A 154 -20.83 -5.47 -1.30
C THR A 154 -19.33 -5.21 -1.45
N SER A 155 -18.82 -5.27 -2.67
CA SER A 155 -17.42 -4.94 -2.96
C SER A 155 -17.10 -3.48 -2.63
N VAL A 156 -17.90 -2.54 -3.10
CA VAL A 156 -17.70 -1.09 -2.84
C VAL A 156 -17.81 -0.76 -1.36
N ASP A 157 -18.76 -1.35 -0.63
CA ASP A 157 -18.88 -1.15 0.82
C ASP A 157 -17.60 -1.60 1.56
N THR A 158 -16.98 -2.70 1.11
CA THR A 158 -15.71 -3.18 1.67
C THR A 158 -14.57 -2.17 1.43
N TYR A 159 -14.49 -1.55 0.25
CA TYR A 159 -13.55 -0.46 -0.01
C TYR A 159 -13.80 0.74 0.90
N LEU A 160 -15.05 1.20 1.02
CA LEU A 160 -15.39 2.32 1.90
C LEU A 160 -15.02 2.04 3.36
N LEU A 161 -15.27 0.81 3.86
CA LEU A 161 -14.87 0.37 5.20
C LEU A 161 -13.36 0.31 5.40
N SER A 162 -12.59 0.09 4.33
CA SER A 162 -11.13 0.12 4.40
C SER A 162 -10.52 1.52 4.39
N GLY A 163 -11.35 2.59 4.31
CA GLY A 163 -10.90 3.98 4.28
C GLY A 163 -10.75 4.57 2.87
N VAL A 164 -11.12 3.81 1.83
CA VAL A 164 -11.23 4.35 0.47
C VAL A 164 -12.41 5.32 0.41
N ASN A 165 -12.20 6.47 -0.22
CA ASN A 165 -13.21 7.51 -0.38
C ASN A 165 -13.34 8.05 -1.81
N HIS A 166 -12.74 7.35 -2.77
CA HIS A 166 -12.77 7.72 -4.19
C HIS A 166 -12.77 6.48 -5.08
N ILE A 167 -13.97 6.07 -5.54
CA ILE A 167 -14.20 4.81 -6.25
C ILE A 167 -14.00 4.99 -7.75
N PHE A 168 -13.21 4.13 -8.37
CA PHE A 168 -13.13 3.90 -9.80
C PHE A 168 -13.56 2.48 -10.11
N TYR A 169 -14.49 2.32 -11.05
CA TYR A 169 -14.96 0.99 -11.42
C TYR A 169 -14.07 0.36 -12.47
N HIS A 170 -13.72 -0.89 -12.29
CA HIS A 170 -13.10 -1.72 -13.30
C HIS A 170 -14.12 -2.72 -13.85
N GLY A 171 -14.53 -2.64 -15.09
CA GLY A 171 -14.24 -1.52 -15.95
C GLY A 171 -15.17 -1.61 -17.16
N THR A 172 -14.86 -0.87 -18.19
CA THR A 172 -15.58 -0.91 -19.45
C THR A 172 -14.61 -0.74 -20.62
N CYS A 173 -14.87 -1.46 -21.71
CA CYS A 173 -14.10 -1.31 -22.95
C CYS A 173 -14.73 -0.23 -23.83
N LEU A 174 -13.90 0.58 -24.45
CA LEU A 174 -14.33 1.43 -25.57
C LEU A 174 -14.44 0.56 -26.82
N SER A 175 -15.68 0.18 -27.15
CA SER A 175 -15.95 -0.63 -28.33
C SER A 175 -16.21 0.26 -29.55
N PRO A 176 -15.71 -0.10 -30.74
CA PRO A 176 -16.09 0.57 -31.98
C PRO A 176 -17.58 0.31 -32.31
N ASN A 177 -18.18 1.23 -33.08
CA ASN A 177 -19.61 1.19 -33.37
C ASN A 177 -20.03 -0.07 -34.18
N ASP A 178 -19.13 -0.67 -34.89
CA ASP A 178 -19.33 -1.87 -35.71
C ASP A 178 -18.98 -3.18 -34.98
N ALA A 179 -18.56 -3.10 -33.71
CA ALA A 179 -18.32 -4.28 -32.90
C ALA A 179 -19.64 -5.03 -32.67
N PRO A 180 -19.66 -6.37 -32.87
CA PRO A 180 -20.86 -7.16 -32.59
C PRO A 180 -21.23 -7.08 -31.09
N TRP A 181 -22.52 -7.21 -30.76
CA TRP A 181 -22.95 -7.26 -29.36
C TRP A 181 -22.23 -8.39 -28.61
N PRO A 182 -21.79 -8.20 -27.37
CA PRO A 182 -22.00 -7.04 -26.48
C PRO A 182 -20.92 -5.94 -26.56
N GLY A 183 -20.12 -5.92 -27.59
CA GLY A 183 -18.92 -5.08 -27.73
C GLY A 183 -17.64 -5.82 -27.33
N TRP A 184 -16.54 -5.09 -27.25
CA TRP A 184 -15.27 -5.64 -26.80
C TRP A 184 -15.33 -5.95 -25.30
N LEU A 185 -14.66 -7.04 -24.92
CA LEU A 185 -14.57 -7.50 -23.55
C LEU A 185 -13.14 -7.32 -23.04
N PHE A 186 -13.04 -6.98 -21.76
CA PHE A 186 -11.79 -6.97 -21.03
C PHE A 186 -11.85 -8.03 -19.92
N TYR A 187 -10.78 -8.78 -19.71
CA TYR A 187 -10.73 -9.77 -18.65
C TYR A 187 -10.87 -9.10 -17.26
N ALA A 188 -11.24 -9.84 -16.25
CA ALA A 188 -11.40 -9.34 -14.90
C ALA A 188 -12.43 -8.21 -14.71
N ALA A 189 -13.25 -7.90 -15.73
CA ALA A 189 -14.17 -6.77 -15.71
C ALA A 189 -15.63 -7.17 -15.54
N VAL A 190 -16.36 -6.38 -14.76
CA VAL A 190 -17.84 -6.50 -14.59
C VAL A 190 -18.57 -5.95 -15.82
N HIS A 191 -17.97 -5.12 -16.60
CA HIS A 191 -18.56 -4.36 -17.72
C HIS A 191 -19.63 -3.35 -17.30
N PHE A 192 -19.19 -2.22 -16.78
CA PHE A 192 -20.04 -1.07 -16.45
C PHE A 192 -20.38 -0.27 -17.71
N GLN A 193 -21.25 -0.82 -18.55
CA GLN A 193 -21.57 -0.29 -19.86
C GLN A 193 -23.05 -0.49 -20.21
N PRO A 194 -23.61 0.27 -21.19
CA PRO A 194 -25.02 0.22 -21.56
C PRO A 194 -25.56 -1.14 -21.97
N THR A 195 -24.71 -2.07 -22.41
CA THR A 195 -25.11 -3.44 -22.78
C THR A 195 -25.27 -4.36 -21.58
N ASN A 196 -24.88 -3.92 -20.37
CA ASN A 196 -25.12 -4.70 -19.16
C ASN A 196 -26.55 -4.52 -18.66
N SER A 197 -27.18 -5.62 -18.21
CA SER A 197 -28.58 -5.66 -17.78
C SER A 197 -28.90 -4.73 -16.61
N PHE A 198 -27.93 -4.42 -15.74
CA PHE A 198 -28.12 -3.52 -14.61
C PHE A 198 -27.94 -2.02 -14.94
N TRP A 199 -27.61 -1.69 -16.18
CA TRP A 199 -27.25 -0.30 -16.56
C TRP A 199 -28.34 0.72 -16.23
N ALA A 200 -29.60 0.36 -16.41
CA ALA A 200 -30.72 1.24 -16.09
C ALA A 200 -30.74 1.68 -14.61
N ASP A 201 -30.29 0.81 -13.71
CA ASP A 201 -30.27 1.04 -12.25
C ASP A 201 -28.93 1.58 -11.75
N PHE A 202 -27.89 1.54 -12.58
CA PHE A 202 -26.53 1.95 -12.20
C PHE A 202 -26.45 3.42 -11.74
N GLY A 203 -27.31 4.29 -12.31
CA GLY A 203 -27.42 5.67 -11.87
C GLY A 203 -27.88 5.84 -10.42
N ALA A 204 -28.79 4.97 -9.94
CA ALA A 204 -29.22 4.97 -8.54
C ALA A 204 -28.13 4.48 -7.59
N PHE A 205 -27.39 3.45 -8.00
CA PHE A 205 -26.22 2.97 -7.27
C PHE A 205 -25.12 4.06 -7.16
N ASN A 206 -24.82 4.75 -8.25
CA ASN A 206 -23.84 5.84 -8.24
C ASN A 206 -24.25 7.00 -7.30
N LYS A 207 -25.53 7.29 -7.15
CA LYS A 207 -26.02 8.28 -6.15
C LYS A 207 -25.73 7.81 -4.71
N TYR A 208 -25.85 6.52 -4.43
CA TYR A 208 -25.45 5.94 -3.13
C TYR A 208 -23.96 6.13 -2.88
N VAL A 209 -23.11 5.70 -3.83
CA VAL A 209 -21.64 5.81 -3.73
C VAL A 209 -21.21 7.28 -3.56
N ALA A 210 -21.77 8.19 -4.36
CA ALA A 210 -21.47 9.62 -4.27
C ALA A 210 -21.81 10.21 -2.89
N ARG A 211 -22.93 9.80 -2.26
CA ARG A 211 -23.26 10.23 -0.89
C ARG A 211 -22.25 9.71 0.12
N CYS A 212 -21.88 8.44 0.07
CA CYS A 212 -20.87 7.87 0.96
C CYS A 212 -19.53 8.61 0.82
N GLN A 213 -19.07 8.80 -0.41
CA GLN A 213 -17.83 9.54 -0.68
C GLN A 213 -17.89 10.98 -0.17
N SER A 214 -19.02 11.68 -0.32
CA SER A 214 -19.15 13.06 0.14
C SER A 214 -18.96 13.20 1.66
N PHE A 215 -19.48 12.27 2.45
CA PHE A 215 -19.26 12.23 3.90
C PHE A 215 -17.82 11.87 4.25
N LEU A 216 -17.28 10.83 3.62
CA LEU A 216 -15.92 10.35 3.89
C LEU A 216 -14.84 11.36 3.49
N GLN A 217 -15.08 12.14 2.43
CA GLN A 217 -14.16 13.20 2.00
C GLN A 217 -14.30 14.50 2.81
N ALA A 218 -15.47 14.76 3.41
CA ALA A 218 -15.69 15.95 4.25
C ALA A 218 -15.12 15.81 5.64
N GLY A 219 -15.02 14.56 6.16
CA GLY A 219 -14.52 14.24 7.49
C GLY A 219 -13.02 13.99 7.54
N ARG A 220 -12.58 13.53 8.70
CA ARG A 220 -11.25 13.00 8.93
C ARG A 220 -11.35 11.58 9.46
N PRO A 221 -10.35 10.70 9.23
CA PRO A 221 -10.32 9.38 9.84
C PRO A 221 -10.23 9.51 11.37
N ASP A 222 -10.97 8.65 12.08
CA ASP A 222 -10.96 8.57 13.54
C ASP A 222 -10.61 7.12 13.93
N ASN A 223 -9.42 6.69 13.55
CA ASN A 223 -8.90 5.36 13.87
C ASN A 223 -8.26 5.36 15.27
N ASP A 224 -8.42 4.23 15.99
CA ASP A 224 -7.94 4.11 17.38
C ASP A 224 -6.44 3.84 17.44
N VAL A 225 -5.93 3.03 16.53
CA VAL A 225 -4.63 2.38 16.62
C VAL A 225 -3.74 2.73 15.42
N LEU A 226 -2.46 3.01 15.71
CA LEU A 226 -1.40 2.86 14.73
C LEU A 226 -0.81 1.46 14.85
N LEU A 227 -0.95 0.65 13.80
CA LEU A 227 -0.36 -0.68 13.73
C LEU A 227 0.97 -0.60 12.99
N PHE A 228 2.06 -0.90 13.70
CA PHE A 228 3.38 -0.84 13.09
C PHE A 228 3.51 -1.87 11.97
N PHE A 229 3.90 -1.38 10.81
CA PHE A 229 4.11 -2.20 9.61
C PHE A 229 5.58 -2.59 9.54
N ASP A 230 5.91 -3.73 10.14
CA ASP A 230 7.27 -4.23 10.14
C ASP A 230 7.66 -4.78 8.76
N ALA A 231 8.27 -3.92 7.96
CA ALA A 231 8.84 -4.31 6.69
C ALA A 231 10.20 -5.02 6.86
N THR A 232 10.85 -4.92 8.03
CA THR A 232 12.19 -5.45 8.25
C THR A 232 12.20 -6.97 8.19
N ASP A 233 11.26 -7.62 8.88
CA ASP A 233 11.13 -9.08 8.83
C ASP A 233 10.76 -9.54 7.41
N LEU A 234 9.76 -8.91 6.78
CA LEU A 234 9.35 -9.24 5.42
C LEU A 234 10.48 -9.11 4.40
N GLN A 235 11.28 -8.06 4.51
CA GLN A 235 12.40 -7.81 3.60
C GLN A 235 13.66 -8.61 3.93
N SER A 236 13.80 -9.14 5.15
CA SER A 236 14.92 -9.98 5.57
C SER A 236 14.75 -11.43 5.15
N GLU A 237 13.52 -11.90 4.99
CA GLU A 237 13.25 -13.28 4.60
C GLU A 237 13.74 -13.56 3.19
N ARG A 238 14.66 -14.51 3.08
CA ARG A 238 15.32 -14.78 1.82
C ARG A 238 14.40 -15.31 0.73
N GLY A 239 13.43 -16.15 1.08
CA GLY A 239 12.54 -16.79 0.11
C GLY A 239 13.28 -17.61 -0.95
N ARG A 240 12.59 -18.01 -2.01
CA ARG A 240 13.14 -18.72 -3.17
C ARG A 240 13.98 -17.82 -4.07
N GLU A 241 13.58 -16.56 -4.20
CA GLU A 241 14.14 -15.59 -5.13
C GLU A 241 14.51 -14.29 -4.41
N PRO A 242 15.68 -14.27 -3.73
CA PRO A 242 16.10 -13.10 -2.94
C PRO A 242 16.29 -11.84 -3.79
N MET A 243 16.53 -12.00 -5.10
CA MET A 243 16.70 -10.91 -6.06
C MET A 243 15.37 -10.32 -6.54
N LEU A 244 14.26 -10.99 -6.29
CA LEU A 244 12.90 -10.54 -6.61
C LEU A 244 12.09 -10.47 -5.32
N PHE A 245 11.78 -9.27 -4.90
CA PHE A 245 10.94 -9.03 -3.73
C PHE A 245 9.93 -7.95 -4.09
N HIS A 246 8.68 -8.34 -4.19
CA HIS A 246 7.60 -7.42 -4.47
C HIS A 246 6.55 -7.47 -3.37
N MET A 247 6.11 -6.31 -2.96
CA MET A 247 5.09 -6.16 -1.93
C MET A 247 3.75 -5.82 -2.60
N ASN A 248 2.75 -6.62 -2.36
CA ASN A 248 1.40 -6.39 -2.86
C ASN A 248 0.42 -6.13 -1.70
N GLN A 249 -0.82 -5.78 -2.03
CA GLN A 249 -1.87 -5.50 -1.04
C GLN A 249 -2.21 -6.70 -0.13
N ASN A 250 -1.87 -7.92 -0.52
CA ASN A 250 -2.12 -9.12 0.30
C ASN A 250 -0.94 -9.47 1.23
N THR A 251 0.21 -8.84 1.05
CA THR A 251 1.41 -9.10 1.84
C THR A 251 1.17 -8.98 3.36
N PRO A 252 0.48 -7.94 3.86
CA PRO A 252 0.19 -7.86 5.30
C PRO A 252 -0.60 -9.04 5.83
N ALA A 253 -1.59 -9.52 5.10
CA ALA A 253 -2.47 -10.61 5.55
C ALA A 253 -1.75 -11.96 5.76
N GLN A 254 -0.58 -12.13 5.17
CA GLN A 254 0.23 -13.34 5.23
C GLN A 254 1.34 -13.29 6.30
N SER A 255 1.34 -12.26 7.15
CA SER A 255 2.38 -11.99 8.14
C SER A 255 1.80 -11.79 9.55
N SER A 256 2.66 -11.61 10.55
CA SER A 256 2.28 -11.22 11.92
C SER A 256 1.44 -9.93 11.94
N ILE A 257 1.72 -9.01 11.04
CA ILE A 257 0.95 -7.77 10.86
C ILE A 257 -0.52 -8.08 10.57
N GLY A 258 -0.78 -9.04 9.67
CA GLY A 258 -2.12 -9.49 9.33
C GLY A 258 -2.85 -10.17 10.49
N ALA A 259 -2.13 -10.92 11.31
CA ALA A 259 -2.70 -11.52 12.52
C ALA A 259 -3.15 -10.44 13.50
N SER A 260 -2.31 -9.45 13.78
CA SER A 260 -2.64 -8.30 14.65
C SER A 260 -3.80 -7.47 14.07
N ALA A 261 -3.77 -7.18 12.76
CA ALA A 261 -4.83 -6.46 12.08
C ALA A 261 -6.18 -7.19 12.17
N THR A 262 -6.18 -8.51 11.97
CA THR A 262 -7.37 -9.36 12.13
C THR A 262 -7.88 -9.33 13.56
N ALA A 263 -6.99 -9.43 14.54
CA ALA A 263 -7.35 -9.37 15.95
C ALA A 263 -7.96 -8.03 16.36
N LEU A 264 -7.49 -6.92 15.79
CA LEU A 264 -8.09 -5.59 15.96
C LEU A 264 -9.48 -5.53 15.32
N TYR A 265 -9.58 -5.95 14.05
CA TYR A 265 -10.83 -5.96 13.30
C TYR A 265 -11.93 -6.75 14.00
N ASP A 266 -11.64 -7.99 14.42
CA ASP A 266 -12.60 -8.88 15.09
C ASP A 266 -13.10 -8.35 16.42
N ARG A 267 -12.33 -7.44 17.06
CA ARG A 267 -12.69 -6.76 18.32
C ARG A 267 -13.33 -5.39 18.11
N GLY A 268 -13.54 -4.98 16.86
CA GLY A 268 -14.17 -3.70 16.52
C GLY A 268 -13.26 -2.48 16.65
N TYR A 269 -11.95 -2.66 16.74
CA TYR A 269 -11.00 -1.55 16.70
C TYR A 269 -10.68 -1.17 15.26
N THR A 270 -10.47 0.12 15.05
CA THR A 270 -10.01 0.67 13.78
C THR A 270 -8.53 1.02 13.86
N TRP A 271 -7.81 0.86 12.76
CA TRP A 271 -6.35 1.13 12.73
C TRP A 271 -5.92 1.77 11.42
N ASP A 272 -4.74 2.38 11.46
CA ASP A 272 -3.93 2.66 10.29
C ASP A 272 -2.55 2.03 10.45
N TYR A 273 -1.97 1.59 9.36
CA TYR A 273 -0.58 1.12 9.33
C TYR A 273 0.38 2.32 9.39
N ILE A 274 1.56 2.09 10.00
CA ILE A 274 2.63 3.08 10.07
C ILE A 274 3.99 2.42 9.86
N THR A 275 4.80 2.97 8.97
CA THR A 275 6.16 2.47 8.68
C THR A 275 7.21 3.11 9.57
N ASP A 276 8.44 2.55 9.55
CA ASP A 276 9.63 3.13 10.19
C ASP A 276 9.80 4.60 9.81
N LYS A 277 9.77 4.89 8.53
CA LYS A 277 9.92 6.25 8.00
C LYS A 277 8.80 7.18 8.47
N MET A 278 7.56 6.72 8.44
CA MET A 278 6.42 7.52 8.91
C MET A 278 6.48 7.79 10.41
N LEU A 279 6.96 6.83 11.23
CA LEU A 279 7.19 7.01 12.66
C LEU A 279 8.20 8.13 12.94
N GLN A 280 9.27 8.21 12.15
CA GLN A 280 10.27 9.27 12.29
C GLN A 280 9.71 10.63 11.87
N ASP A 281 9.09 10.68 10.70
CA ASP A 281 8.81 11.92 9.99
C ASP A 281 7.44 12.55 10.33
N ASN A 282 6.44 11.73 10.68
CA ASN A 282 5.05 12.17 10.65
C ASN A 282 4.32 12.20 12.00
N VAL A 283 4.89 11.70 13.10
CA VAL A 283 4.18 11.61 14.36
C VAL A 283 4.85 12.35 15.52
N ARG A 284 4.04 12.83 16.45
CA ARG A 284 4.45 13.42 17.73
C ARG A 284 3.47 13.03 18.81
N VAL A 285 3.85 13.20 20.07
CA VAL A 285 2.95 12.99 21.23
C VAL A 285 2.46 14.31 21.75
N SER A 286 1.17 14.38 22.10
CA SER A 286 0.57 15.53 22.78
C SER A 286 -0.64 15.05 23.59
N GLY A 287 -0.63 15.37 24.91
CA GLY A 287 -1.72 14.97 25.82
C GLY A 287 -1.95 13.46 25.91
N GLY A 288 -0.89 12.66 25.84
CA GLY A 288 -0.97 11.19 25.86
C GLY A 288 -1.46 10.55 24.55
N ARG A 289 -1.75 11.34 23.53
CA ARG A 289 -2.17 10.85 22.22
C ARG A 289 -1.06 11.01 21.20
N ILE A 290 -1.09 10.15 20.20
CA ILE A 290 -0.16 10.18 19.05
C ILE A 290 -0.83 10.98 17.95
N LEU A 291 -0.21 12.07 17.54
CA LEU A 291 -0.72 12.96 16.50
C LEU A 291 0.16 12.88 15.28
N THR A 292 -0.46 12.74 14.10
CA THR A 292 0.23 12.89 12.81
C THR A 292 0.41 14.38 12.46
N LYS A 293 1.25 14.68 11.47
CA LYS A 293 1.42 16.04 10.95
C LYS A 293 0.11 16.64 10.44
N GLY A 294 -0.75 15.82 9.84
CA GLY A 294 -2.07 16.20 9.36
C GLY A 294 -3.12 16.40 10.46
N GLY A 295 -2.79 16.09 11.71
CA GLY A 295 -3.68 16.28 12.86
C GLY A 295 -4.60 15.10 13.15
N ASN A 296 -4.45 13.95 12.48
CA ASN A 296 -5.11 12.72 12.90
C ASN A 296 -4.52 12.24 14.23
N SER A 297 -5.35 11.64 15.07
CA SER A 297 -5.02 11.36 16.47
C SER A 297 -5.33 9.91 16.82
N TYR A 298 -4.35 9.20 17.36
CA TYR A 298 -4.45 7.80 17.75
C TYR A 298 -4.22 7.62 19.25
N GLN A 299 -4.81 6.57 19.81
CA GLN A 299 -4.68 6.25 21.23
C GLN A 299 -3.41 5.47 21.54
N THR A 300 -3.02 4.57 20.63
CA THR A 300 -1.92 3.64 20.88
C THR A 300 -1.17 3.29 19.59
N ILE A 301 0.09 2.86 19.75
CA ILE A 301 0.83 2.12 18.74
C ILE A 301 0.84 0.66 19.18
N VAL A 302 0.46 -0.24 18.27
CA VAL A 302 0.65 -1.69 18.43
C VAL A 302 1.81 -2.11 17.53
N VAL A 303 2.78 -2.78 18.13
CA VAL A 303 3.92 -3.38 17.45
C VAL A 303 3.64 -4.88 17.38
N PRO A 304 3.35 -5.44 16.19
CA PRO A 304 3.17 -6.88 16.02
C PRO A 304 4.41 -7.66 16.41
N LYS A 305 4.25 -8.95 16.65
CA LYS A 305 5.40 -9.84 16.82
C LYS A 305 6.35 -9.71 15.64
N CYS A 306 7.59 -9.35 15.93
CA CYS A 306 8.66 -9.22 14.94
C CYS A 306 9.98 -9.77 15.51
N ASP A 307 10.76 -10.41 14.66
CA ASP A 307 12.09 -10.96 15.03
C ASP A 307 13.20 -9.91 14.89
N LYS A 308 12.98 -8.91 14.02
CA LYS A 308 13.96 -7.87 13.71
C LYS A 308 13.30 -6.50 13.63
N MET A 309 14.01 -5.50 14.10
CA MET A 309 13.60 -4.10 14.02
C MET A 309 14.83 -3.22 13.82
N LEU A 310 14.69 -2.14 13.07
CA LEU A 310 15.74 -1.13 12.95
C LEU A 310 15.98 -0.45 14.30
N LEU A 311 17.25 -0.22 14.65
CA LEU A 311 17.61 0.42 15.92
C LEU A 311 16.94 1.80 16.08
N GLU A 312 16.96 2.61 15.04
CA GLU A 312 16.30 3.91 15.04
C GLU A 312 14.78 3.84 15.27
N THR A 313 14.13 2.79 14.79
CA THR A 313 12.69 2.55 15.03
C THR A 313 12.44 2.19 16.49
N PHE A 314 13.24 1.29 17.04
CA PHE A 314 13.18 0.94 18.45
C PHE A 314 13.38 2.19 19.36
N GLU A 315 14.44 2.97 19.10
CA GLU A 315 14.72 4.21 19.82
C GLU A 315 13.56 5.20 19.71
N ARG A 316 12.95 5.30 18.53
CA ARG A 316 11.78 6.16 18.30
C ARG A 316 10.57 5.72 19.10
N LEU A 317 10.25 4.42 19.11
CA LEU A 317 9.15 3.88 19.89
C LEU A 317 9.36 4.14 21.41
N VAL A 318 10.58 3.93 21.91
CA VAL A 318 10.95 4.26 23.30
C VAL A 318 10.79 5.76 23.58
N ALA A 319 11.21 6.63 22.64
CA ALA A 319 11.05 8.07 22.80
C ALA A 319 9.58 8.50 22.83
N LEU A 320 8.72 7.91 21.99
CA LEU A 320 7.29 8.17 21.98
C LEU A 320 6.63 7.69 23.31
N ALA A 321 7.01 6.52 23.81
CA ALA A 321 6.53 6.01 25.09
C ALA A 321 6.95 6.93 26.25
N LYS A 322 8.21 7.37 26.29
CA LYS A 322 8.70 8.36 27.29
C LYS A 322 7.97 9.70 27.22
N ALA A 323 7.51 10.09 26.03
CA ALA A 323 6.71 11.30 25.83
C ALA A 323 5.22 11.11 26.22
N GLY A 324 4.82 9.91 26.65
CA GLY A 324 3.49 9.60 27.15
C GLY A 324 2.57 8.87 26.16
N ALA A 325 3.08 8.38 25.03
CA ALA A 325 2.31 7.51 24.15
C ALA A 325 2.13 6.12 24.77
N THR A 326 0.98 5.50 24.51
CA THR A 326 0.80 4.07 24.79
C THR A 326 1.41 3.26 23.63
N VAL A 327 2.36 2.39 23.96
CA VAL A 327 2.99 1.47 23.02
C VAL A 327 2.78 0.05 23.53
N ILE A 328 2.13 -0.78 22.73
CA ILE A 328 1.88 -2.20 23.03
C ILE A 328 2.77 -3.02 22.11
N VAL A 329 3.54 -3.94 22.66
CA VAL A 329 4.39 -4.88 21.91
C VAL A 329 3.81 -6.27 22.11
N GLU A 330 3.56 -6.97 21.00
CA GLU A 330 3.05 -8.35 21.02
C GLU A 330 4.21 -9.33 21.09
N ASP A 331 4.01 -10.43 21.87
CA ASP A 331 5.01 -11.51 22.07
C ASP A 331 4.92 -12.59 20.96
#